data_5acf1f79b9c87e9caea45aee5e1fbcb8
#
_entry.id   5acf1f79b9c87e9caea45aee5e1fbcb8
#
_cell.length_a   1.000
_cell.length_b   1.000
_cell.length_c   1.000
_cell.angle_alpha   90.00
_cell.angle_beta   90.00
_cell.angle_gamma   90.00
#
_symmetry.space_group_name_H-M   'P 1'
#
loop_
_entity.id
_entity.type
_entity.pdbx_description
1 polymer ?
#
loop_
_entity_poly.entity_id
_entity_poly.type
_entity_poly.pdbx_seq_one_letter_code
_entity_poly.pdbx_strand_id
1 'polypeptide(L)'
;IYINKDTINEIENYLSLTEPPGIILQGIPGLGQELTARYIAAKLLKCQESDLEKNPDYYQTAQSALKVDDIEQLLEASRRNSIGNSKVFILFCAHTISRTAQNRLLKLLEDRASSNKLIIVSEKDSLLDTIKSRCYSVLFHPLREEEMEKYLKELKIDKDCIGFVGFLTENAPYSITASMEGINEYMDCY
;
A
#
# COMPACT_ATOMS: atom_id res chain seq x y z
N ILE A 1 -3.27 -9.14 -8.33
CA ILE A 1 -3.54 -7.75 -7.93
C ILE A 1 -3.86 -6.98 -9.19
N TYR A 2 -5.00 -6.27 -9.22
CA TYR A 2 -5.40 -5.39 -10.32
C TYR A 2 -5.00 -3.96 -9.98
N ILE A 3 -3.97 -3.47 -10.61
CA ILE A 3 -3.48 -2.09 -10.50
C ILE A 3 -3.10 -1.57 -11.88
N ASN A 4 -3.08 -0.26 -12.03
CA ASN A 4 -2.70 0.40 -13.28
C ASN A 4 -1.31 -0.05 -13.75
N LYS A 5 -1.15 -0.25 -15.07
CA LYS A 5 0.07 -0.78 -15.67
C LYS A 5 1.30 0.09 -15.39
N ASP A 6 1.15 1.40 -15.36
CA ASP A 6 2.26 2.31 -15.08
C ASP A 6 2.75 2.12 -13.64
N THR A 7 1.80 1.95 -12.70
CA THR A 7 2.10 1.62 -11.30
C THR A 7 2.83 0.28 -11.15
N ILE A 8 2.43 -0.75 -11.94
CA ILE A 8 3.14 -2.04 -11.96
C ILE A 8 4.60 -1.84 -12.33
N ASN A 9 4.87 -1.10 -13.42
CA ASN A 9 6.22 -0.85 -13.89
C ASN A 9 7.08 -0.14 -12.84
N GLU A 10 6.52 0.84 -12.12
CA GLU A 10 7.23 1.52 -11.03
C GLU A 10 7.57 0.59 -9.86
N ILE A 11 6.66 -0.31 -9.51
CA ILE A 11 6.90 -1.31 -8.45
C ILE A 11 7.97 -2.31 -8.88
N GLU A 12 7.94 -2.78 -10.13
CA GLU A 12 8.96 -3.69 -10.66
C GLU A 12 10.35 -3.02 -10.69
N ASN A 13 10.40 -1.74 -11.10
CA ASN A 13 11.62 -0.95 -11.04
C ASN A 13 12.16 -0.84 -9.62
N TYR A 14 11.29 -0.54 -8.64
CA TYR A 14 11.68 -0.50 -7.23
C TYR A 14 12.24 -1.84 -6.74
N LEU A 15 11.57 -2.95 -7.05
CA LEU A 15 11.99 -4.29 -6.64
C LEU A 15 13.29 -4.76 -7.31
N SER A 16 13.68 -4.16 -8.43
CA SER A 16 14.93 -4.45 -9.14
C SER A 16 16.16 -3.77 -8.51
N LEU A 17 15.95 -2.80 -7.60
CA LEU A 17 17.04 -2.11 -6.92
C LEU A 17 17.80 -3.06 -6.00
N THR A 18 19.13 -2.99 -6.02
CA THR A 18 19.99 -3.82 -5.15
C THR A 18 19.77 -3.50 -3.66
N GLU A 19 19.65 -2.22 -3.34
CA GLU A 19 19.37 -1.73 -1.99
C GLU A 19 18.18 -0.75 -2.05
N PRO A 20 16.94 -1.25 -2.09
CA PRO A 20 15.78 -0.39 -2.18
C PRO A 20 15.65 0.46 -0.92
N PRO A 21 15.42 1.79 -1.05
CA PRO A 21 15.11 2.67 0.08
C PRO A 21 13.73 2.35 0.66
N GLY A 22 13.25 3.12 1.64
CA GLY A 22 11.83 3.11 1.99
C GLY A 22 10.97 3.43 0.77
N ILE A 23 9.72 2.98 0.77
CA ILE A 23 8.78 3.25 -0.33
C ILE A 23 7.49 3.89 0.19
N ILE A 24 6.97 4.86 -0.56
CA ILE A 24 5.67 5.49 -0.34
C ILE A 24 4.72 5.04 -1.45
N LEU A 25 3.60 4.45 -1.08
CA LEU A 25 2.51 4.06 -1.96
C LEU A 25 1.35 5.04 -1.72
N GLN A 26 1.17 5.97 -2.65
CA GLN A 26 0.20 7.06 -2.51
C GLN A 26 -0.92 6.92 -3.52
N GLY A 27 -2.17 7.19 -3.11
CA GLY A 27 -3.33 7.24 -4.00
C GLY A 27 -4.64 7.16 -3.23
N ILE A 28 -5.75 7.44 -3.90
CA ILE A 28 -7.09 7.32 -3.30
C ILE A 28 -7.36 5.88 -2.85
N PRO A 29 -8.26 5.66 -1.88
CA PRO A 29 -8.62 4.32 -1.42
C PRO A 29 -9.09 3.41 -2.57
N GLY A 30 -8.84 2.11 -2.45
CA GLY A 30 -9.33 1.11 -3.42
C GLY A 30 -8.48 0.93 -4.68
N LEU A 31 -7.32 1.58 -4.80
CA LEU A 31 -6.40 1.37 -5.92
C LEU A 31 -5.44 0.19 -5.73
N GLY A 32 -5.47 -0.49 -4.58
CA GLY A 32 -4.66 -1.68 -4.31
C GLY A 32 -3.34 -1.42 -3.57
N GLN A 33 -3.14 -0.24 -2.98
CA GLN A 33 -1.92 0.11 -2.25
C GLN A 33 -1.61 -0.87 -1.12
N GLU A 34 -2.63 -1.27 -0.35
CA GLU A 34 -2.46 -2.19 0.79
C GLU A 34 -2.01 -3.58 0.36
N LEU A 35 -2.65 -4.12 -0.69
CA LEU A 35 -2.26 -5.41 -1.27
C LEU A 35 -0.85 -5.35 -1.85
N THR A 36 -0.52 -4.24 -2.51
CA THR A 36 0.81 -4.01 -3.06
C THR A 36 1.86 -3.87 -1.97
N ALA A 37 1.54 -3.21 -0.86
CA ALA A 37 2.44 -3.11 0.30
C ALA A 37 2.80 -4.50 0.84
N ARG A 38 1.81 -5.37 1.00
CA ARG A 38 2.02 -6.78 1.43
C ARG A 38 2.83 -7.57 0.40
N TYR A 39 2.53 -7.42 -0.88
CA TYR A 39 3.31 -8.05 -1.95
C TYR A 39 4.79 -7.63 -1.91
N ILE A 40 5.07 -6.32 -1.79
CA ILE A 40 6.44 -5.81 -1.68
C ILE A 40 7.12 -6.37 -0.42
N ALA A 41 6.43 -6.39 0.73
CA ALA A 41 6.97 -6.93 1.96
C ALA A 41 7.36 -8.41 1.81
N ALA A 42 6.50 -9.23 1.18
CA ALA A 42 6.78 -10.64 0.93
C ALA A 42 8.02 -10.81 0.04
N LYS A 43 8.17 -9.98 -1.01
CA LYS A 43 9.35 -9.99 -1.88
C LYS A 43 10.64 -9.62 -1.13
N LEU A 44 10.59 -8.57 -0.30
CA LEU A 44 11.75 -8.13 0.49
C LEU A 44 12.15 -9.16 1.55
N LEU A 45 11.18 -9.84 2.17
CA LEU A 45 11.41 -10.89 3.17
C LEU A 45 11.66 -12.28 2.54
N LYS A 46 11.52 -12.39 1.21
CA LYS A 46 11.68 -13.66 0.46
C LYS A 46 10.77 -14.77 0.99
N CYS A 47 9.54 -14.44 1.34
CA CYS A 47 8.52 -15.38 1.81
C CYS A 47 7.24 -15.27 0.96
N GLN A 48 6.26 -16.15 1.22
CA GLN A 48 4.93 -16.04 0.61
C GLN A 48 4.08 -15.01 1.35
N GLU A 49 3.13 -14.37 0.67
CA GLU A 49 2.22 -13.40 1.31
C GLU A 49 1.40 -14.02 2.45
N SER A 50 1.02 -15.30 2.31
CA SER A 50 0.32 -16.09 3.35
C SER A 50 1.12 -16.29 4.63
N ASP A 51 2.44 -16.17 4.56
CA ASP A 51 3.35 -16.41 5.70
C ASP A 51 3.84 -15.10 6.33
N LEU A 52 3.47 -13.94 5.79
CA LEU A 52 3.90 -12.63 6.30
C LEU A 52 3.60 -12.46 7.79
N GLU A 53 2.37 -12.74 8.22
CA GLU A 53 1.95 -12.52 9.62
C GLU A 53 2.64 -13.46 10.62
N LYS A 54 3.22 -14.55 10.13
CA LYS A 54 4.02 -15.48 10.95
C LYS A 54 5.51 -15.12 10.95
N ASN A 55 5.93 -14.22 10.06
CA ASN A 55 7.33 -13.85 9.92
C ASN A 55 7.74 -12.88 11.04
N PRO A 56 8.72 -13.23 11.88
CA PRO A 56 9.14 -12.41 13.02
C PRO A 56 9.81 -11.09 12.63
N ASP A 57 10.23 -10.94 11.37
CA ASP A 57 10.81 -9.71 10.81
C ASP A 57 9.79 -8.86 10.06
N TYR A 58 8.49 -9.22 10.11
CA TYR A 58 7.39 -8.47 9.54
C TYR A 58 6.60 -7.73 10.61
N TYR A 59 6.35 -6.44 10.36
CA TYR A 59 5.56 -5.58 11.24
C TYR A 59 4.61 -4.73 10.41
N GLN A 60 3.37 -4.59 10.87
CA GLN A 60 2.40 -3.68 10.24
C GLN A 60 1.62 -2.93 11.32
N THR A 61 1.24 -1.70 11.02
CA THR A 61 0.29 -0.95 11.84
C THR A 61 -1.14 -1.38 11.53
N ALA A 62 -2.09 -0.99 12.39
CA ALA A 62 -3.51 -1.15 12.08
C ALA A 62 -3.88 -0.32 10.83
N GLN A 63 -4.90 -0.78 10.11
CA GLN A 63 -5.48 -0.08 8.95
C GLN A 63 -6.49 1.00 9.42
N SER A 64 -6.11 1.79 10.39
CA SER A 64 -6.93 2.84 10.99
C SER A 64 -6.07 4.06 11.30
N ALA A 65 -6.70 5.14 11.78
CA ALA A 65 -5.96 6.35 12.16
C ALA A 65 -4.86 6.04 13.16
N LEU A 66 -3.63 6.40 12.81
CA LEU A 66 -2.43 6.09 13.57
C LEU A 66 -2.25 7.03 14.76
N LYS A 67 -1.87 6.44 15.88
CA LYS A 67 -1.51 7.14 17.12
C LYS A 67 0.01 7.24 17.25
N VAL A 68 0.47 8.10 18.13
CA VAL A 68 1.90 8.25 18.45
C VAL A 68 2.48 6.93 18.96
N ASP A 69 1.71 6.20 19.76
CA ASP A 69 2.12 4.92 20.36
C ASP A 69 2.39 3.85 19.29
N ASP A 70 1.64 3.84 18.17
CA ASP A 70 1.87 2.91 17.06
C ASP A 70 3.26 3.15 16.44
N ILE A 71 3.66 4.41 16.31
CA ILE A 71 4.97 4.78 15.79
C ILE A 71 6.07 4.42 16.80
N GLU A 72 5.84 4.58 18.10
CA GLU A 72 6.81 4.20 19.11
C GLU A 72 7.04 2.68 19.16
N GLN A 73 5.98 1.89 19.09
CA GLN A 73 6.07 0.43 18.99
C GLN A 73 6.86 -0.01 17.75
N LEU A 74 6.61 0.64 16.59
CA LEU A 74 7.35 0.38 15.37
C LEU A 74 8.84 0.70 15.53
N LEU A 75 9.17 1.85 16.12
CA LEU A 75 10.56 2.26 16.38
C LEU A 75 11.24 1.33 17.40
N GLU A 76 10.53 0.84 18.41
CA GLU A 76 11.07 -0.13 19.36
C GLU A 76 11.36 -1.47 18.66
N ALA A 77 10.43 -1.96 17.82
CA ALA A 77 10.63 -3.16 17.04
C ALA A 77 11.81 -3.04 16.07
N SER A 78 12.05 -1.85 15.52
CA SER A 78 13.17 -1.61 14.59
C SER A 78 14.55 -1.73 15.23
N ARG A 79 14.66 -1.47 16.54
CA ARG A 79 15.92 -1.58 17.30
C ARG A 79 16.34 -3.00 17.64
N ARG A 80 15.40 -3.94 17.55
CA ARG A 80 15.71 -5.36 17.80
C ARG A 80 16.46 -5.93 16.60
N ASN A 81 17.33 -6.90 16.81
CA ASN A 81 18.02 -7.57 15.71
C ASN A 81 17.01 -8.31 14.82
N SER A 82 17.22 -8.31 13.50
CA SER A 82 16.48 -9.18 12.59
C SER A 82 16.88 -10.64 12.79
N ILE A 83 15.95 -11.55 12.59
CA ILE A 83 16.25 -13.00 12.52
C ILE A 83 16.77 -13.34 11.12
N GLY A 84 16.21 -12.68 10.10
CA GLY A 84 16.67 -12.76 8.72
C GLY A 84 17.65 -11.63 8.36
N ASN A 85 17.72 -11.31 7.08
CA ASN A 85 18.62 -10.30 6.55
C ASN A 85 18.06 -8.87 6.69
N SER A 86 16.75 -8.72 6.85
CA SER A 86 16.07 -7.41 6.93
C SER A 86 14.74 -7.53 7.66
N LYS A 87 14.30 -6.41 8.26
CA LYS A 87 12.95 -6.24 8.76
C LYS A 87 12.15 -5.37 7.83
N VAL A 88 10.88 -5.67 7.69
CA VAL A 88 9.96 -4.89 6.89
C VAL A 88 8.83 -4.37 7.75
N PHE A 89 8.59 -3.07 7.67
CA PHE A 89 7.56 -2.36 8.40
C PHE A 89 6.57 -1.76 7.40
N ILE A 90 5.27 -2.06 7.55
CA ILE A 90 4.20 -1.40 6.80
C ILE A 90 3.49 -0.40 7.71
N LEU A 91 3.45 0.84 7.29
CA LEU A 91 2.74 1.93 7.93
C LEU A 91 1.50 2.26 7.10
N PHE A 92 0.33 1.77 7.51
CA PHE A 92 -0.95 2.11 6.87
C PHE A 92 -1.47 3.47 7.34
N CYS A 93 -2.35 4.09 6.57
CA CYS A 93 -3.00 5.36 6.90
C CYS A 93 -2.03 6.48 7.31
N ALA A 94 -0.86 6.53 6.69
CA ALA A 94 0.20 7.47 7.06
C ALA A 94 -0.20 8.95 6.93
N HIS A 95 -1.25 9.26 6.17
CA HIS A 95 -1.82 10.62 6.08
C HIS A 95 -2.44 11.11 7.40
N THR A 96 -2.66 10.23 8.37
CA THR A 96 -3.27 10.56 9.68
C THR A 96 -2.25 10.93 10.75
N ILE A 97 -0.96 10.65 10.53
CA ILE A 97 0.07 10.88 11.55
C ILE A 97 0.46 12.34 11.70
N SER A 98 0.66 12.76 12.94
CA SER A 98 1.12 14.11 13.27
C SER A 98 2.53 14.40 12.75
N ARG A 99 2.87 15.69 12.54
CA ARG A 99 4.22 16.09 12.15
C ARG A 99 5.30 15.62 13.14
N THR A 100 4.98 15.60 14.42
CA THR A 100 5.90 15.09 15.46
C THR A 100 6.18 13.61 15.28
N ALA A 101 5.16 12.79 15.00
CA ALA A 101 5.33 11.37 14.73
C ALA A 101 6.08 11.13 13.41
N GLN A 102 5.82 11.91 12.37
CA GLN A 102 6.58 11.86 11.12
C GLN A 102 8.08 12.13 11.34
N ASN A 103 8.43 13.12 12.15
CA ASN A 103 9.84 13.40 12.49
C ASN A 103 10.51 12.24 13.24
N ARG A 104 9.76 11.46 14.02
CA ARG A 104 10.30 10.25 14.66
C ARG A 104 10.63 9.15 13.66
N LEU A 105 9.83 9.01 12.58
CA LEU A 105 10.08 8.05 11.50
C LEU A 105 11.39 8.34 10.74
N LEU A 106 11.85 9.58 10.71
CA LEU A 106 13.12 9.93 10.06
C LEU A 106 14.29 9.13 10.61
N LYS A 107 14.27 8.80 11.92
CA LYS A 107 15.32 7.98 12.54
C LYS A 107 15.43 6.59 11.91
N LEU A 108 14.29 6.02 11.51
CA LEU A 108 14.27 4.72 10.83
C LEU A 108 14.81 4.81 9.40
N LEU A 109 14.50 5.91 8.71
CA LEU A 109 14.91 6.14 7.32
C LEU A 109 16.39 6.59 7.21
N GLU A 110 16.94 7.18 8.26
CA GLU A 110 18.33 7.67 8.30
C GLU A 110 19.33 6.57 8.70
N ASP A 111 18.87 5.56 9.42
CA ASP A 111 19.72 4.45 9.86
C ASP A 111 19.98 3.47 8.69
N ARG A 112 20.94 3.87 7.82
CA ARG A 112 21.38 3.06 6.68
C ARG A 112 22.11 1.78 7.10
N ALA A 113 22.62 1.72 8.34
CA ALA A 113 23.27 0.52 8.87
C ALA A 113 22.24 -0.55 9.25
N SER A 114 21.00 -0.16 9.49
CA SER A 114 19.92 -1.11 9.73
C SER A 114 19.37 -1.62 8.39
N SER A 115 19.17 -2.92 8.31
CA SER A 115 18.52 -3.56 7.17
C SER A 115 16.99 -3.36 7.17
N ASN A 116 16.50 -2.35 7.91
CA ASN A 116 15.08 -2.05 8.04
C ASN A 116 14.52 -1.43 6.75
N LYS A 117 13.38 -1.93 6.28
CA LYS A 117 12.66 -1.40 5.12
C LYS A 117 11.30 -0.88 5.56
N LEU A 118 11.00 0.36 5.21
CA LEU A 118 9.73 1.00 5.55
C LEU A 118 8.87 1.13 4.29
N ILE A 119 7.66 0.62 4.35
CA ILE A 119 6.62 0.77 3.34
C ILE A 119 5.53 1.66 3.93
N ILE A 120 5.28 2.80 3.30
CA ILE A 120 4.34 3.80 3.76
C ILE A 120 3.14 3.82 2.81
N VAL A 121 1.94 3.60 3.33
CA VAL A 121 0.68 3.70 2.57
C VAL A 121 -0.04 4.97 2.99
N SER A 122 -0.30 5.85 2.02
CA SER A 122 -0.93 7.16 2.28
C SER A 122 -1.97 7.48 1.22
N GLU A 123 -3.14 7.95 1.64
CA GLU A 123 -4.20 8.40 0.73
C GLU A 123 -3.97 9.83 0.23
N LYS A 124 -3.20 10.61 0.96
CA LYS A 124 -2.99 12.04 0.71
C LYS A 124 -1.52 12.39 0.71
N ASP A 125 -1.19 13.46 0.00
CA ASP A 125 0.16 14.05 0.02
C ASP A 125 0.35 14.93 1.27
N SER A 126 0.42 14.30 2.44
CA SER A 126 0.57 14.97 3.75
C SER A 126 1.89 14.65 4.45
N LEU A 127 2.75 13.86 3.81
CA LEU A 127 4.05 13.49 4.38
C LEU A 127 5.06 14.63 4.24
N LEU A 128 5.94 14.74 5.22
CA LEU A 128 7.02 15.72 5.19
C LEU A 128 7.97 15.48 4.00
N ASP A 129 8.45 16.55 3.39
CA ASP A 129 9.41 16.47 2.27
C ASP A 129 10.70 15.75 2.67
N THR A 130 11.08 15.82 3.96
CA THR A 130 12.21 15.08 4.52
C THR A 130 12.01 13.56 4.52
N ILE A 131 10.78 13.07 4.59
CA ILE A 131 10.44 11.64 4.41
C ILE A 131 10.45 11.31 2.93
N LYS A 132 9.78 12.12 2.11
CA LYS A 132 9.68 11.90 0.65
C LYS A 132 11.05 11.83 0.00
N SER A 133 11.97 12.71 0.37
CA SER A 133 13.34 12.73 -0.18
C SER A 133 14.19 11.49 0.15
N ARG A 134 13.78 10.67 1.11
CA ARG A 134 14.45 9.44 1.53
C ARG A 134 13.75 8.16 1.08
N CYS A 135 12.61 8.30 0.43
CA CYS A 135 11.79 7.18 -0.02
C CYS A 135 11.64 7.19 -1.54
N TYR A 136 11.45 6.03 -2.11
CA TYR A 136 10.93 5.88 -3.47
C TYR A 136 9.43 6.14 -3.43
N SER A 137 8.92 7.03 -4.27
CA SER A 137 7.48 7.37 -4.26
C SER A 137 6.81 6.77 -5.49
N VAL A 138 5.73 6.03 -5.26
CA VAL A 138 4.85 5.48 -6.30
C VAL A 138 3.47 6.09 -6.14
N LEU A 139 3.00 6.75 -7.20
CA LEU A 139 1.65 7.28 -7.26
C LEU A 139 0.73 6.25 -7.91
N PHE A 140 -0.28 5.82 -7.18
CA PHE A 140 -1.31 4.93 -7.71
C PHE A 140 -2.34 5.73 -8.51
N HIS A 141 -2.57 5.29 -9.72
CA HIS A 141 -3.58 5.86 -10.60
C HIS A 141 -4.79 4.92 -10.73
N PRO A 142 -5.98 5.47 -10.94
CA PRO A 142 -7.13 4.68 -11.34
C PRO A 142 -6.84 3.80 -12.56
N LEU A 143 -7.55 2.70 -12.69
CA LEU A 143 -7.47 1.86 -13.88
C LEU A 143 -7.92 2.66 -15.10
N ARG A 144 -7.29 2.42 -16.24
CA ARG A 144 -7.79 2.89 -17.52
C ARG A 144 -9.08 2.15 -17.89
N GLU A 145 -9.90 2.73 -18.75
CA GLU A 145 -11.17 2.11 -19.16
C GLU A 145 -11.00 0.66 -19.64
N GLU A 146 -10.00 0.39 -20.46
CA GLU A 146 -9.68 -0.95 -20.95
C GLU A 146 -9.27 -1.93 -19.84
N GLU A 147 -8.53 -1.44 -18.86
CA GLU A 147 -8.08 -2.23 -17.70
C GLU A 147 -9.27 -2.53 -16.77
N MET A 148 -10.14 -1.55 -16.56
CA MET A 148 -11.36 -1.68 -15.78
C MET A 148 -12.34 -2.65 -16.46
N GLU A 149 -12.56 -2.50 -17.78
CA GLU A 149 -13.42 -3.41 -18.54
C GLU A 149 -12.96 -4.87 -18.39
N LYS A 150 -11.65 -5.11 -18.46
CA LYS A 150 -11.08 -6.45 -18.29
C LYS A 150 -11.32 -6.97 -16.88
N TYR A 151 -11.11 -6.14 -15.86
CA TYR A 151 -11.34 -6.48 -14.47
C TYR A 151 -12.81 -6.85 -14.20
N LEU A 152 -13.76 -6.04 -14.68
CA LEU A 152 -15.19 -6.27 -14.50
C LEU A 152 -15.68 -7.52 -15.24
N LYS A 153 -15.12 -7.82 -16.42
CA LYS A 153 -15.41 -9.09 -17.11
C LYS A 153 -14.99 -10.32 -16.31
N GLU A 154 -13.84 -10.25 -15.60
CA GLU A 154 -13.42 -11.34 -14.73
C GLU A 154 -14.33 -11.51 -13.50
N LEU A 155 -14.90 -10.41 -13.00
CA LEU A 155 -15.91 -10.41 -11.96
C LEU A 155 -17.31 -10.84 -12.48
N LYS A 156 -17.46 -11.09 -13.80
CA LYS A 156 -18.73 -11.43 -14.46
C LYS A 156 -19.79 -10.33 -14.38
N ILE A 157 -19.38 -9.07 -14.29
CA ILE A 157 -20.28 -7.91 -14.32
C ILE A 157 -20.62 -7.60 -15.77
N ASP A 158 -21.91 -7.27 -16.03
CA ASP A 158 -22.41 -7.00 -17.39
C ASP A 158 -21.75 -5.76 -17.99
N LYS A 159 -21.53 -5.83 -19.31
CA LYS A 159 -20.89 -4.74 -20.08
C LYS A 159 -21.64 -3.42 -19.97
N ASP A 160 -22.96 -3.46 -19.90
CA ASP A 160 -23.79 -2.26 -19.85
C ASP A 160 -23.64 -1.50 -18.52
N CYS A 161 -23.11 -2.17 -17.49
CA CYS A 161 -22.85 -1.59 -16.18
C CYS A 161 -21.44 -1.04 -16.00
N ILE A 162 -20.50 -1.30 -16.93
CA ILE A 162 -19.08 -0.94 -16.79
C ILE A 162 -18.89 0.57 -16.58
N GLY A 163 -19.53 1.40 -17.38
CA GLY A 163 -19.42 2.85 -17.26
C GLY A 163 -19.96 3.39 -15.94
N PHE A 164 -21.06 2.83 -15.45
CA PHE A 164 -21.68 3.22 -14.19
C PHE A 164 -20.83 2.78 -12.99
N VAL A 165 -20.33 1.55 -12.99
CA VAL A 165 -19.43 1.03 -11.95
C VAL A 165 -18.12 1.83 -11.91
N GLY A 166 -17.53 2.10 -13.07
CA GLY A 166 -16.32 2.93 -13.15
C GLY A 166 -16.52 4.33 -12.59
N PHE A 167 -17.65 4.96 -12.89
CA PHE A 167 -18.02 6.26 -12.34
C PHE A 167 -18.19 6.22 -10.81
N LEU A 168 -18.93 5.25 -10.29
CA LEU A 168 -19.17 5.12 -8.84
C LEU A 168 -17.92 4.84 -8.03
N THR A 169 -16.95 4.16 -8.61
CA THR A 169 -15.74 3.71 -7.92
C THR A 169 -14.52 4.54 -8.28
N GLU A 170 -14.68 5.61 -9.07
CA GLU A 170 -13.55 6.40 -9.59
C GLU A 170 -12.48 5.53 -10.28
N ASN A 171 -12.90 4.44 -10.94
CA ASN A 171 -12.04 3.41 -11.53
C ASN A 171 -11.05 2.77 -10.52
N ALA A 172 -11.42 2.74 -9.24
CA ALA A 172 -10.66 2.08 -8.19
C ALA A 172 -11.17 0.63 -8.01
N PRO A 173 -10.42 -0.40 -8.44
CA PRO A 173 -10.91 -1.77 -8.56
C PRO A 173 -11.34 -2.38 -7.22
N TYR A 174 -10.66 -2.05 -6.12
CA TYR A 174 -10.97 -2.62 -4.81
C TYR A 174 -12.08 -1.88 -4.04
N SER A 175 -12.51 -0.71 -4.52
CA SER A 175 -13.72 -0.05 -4.02
C SER A 175 -14.99 -0.79 -4.45
N ILE A 176 -14.93 -1.58 -5.53
CA ILE A 176 -16.06 -2.37 -6.04
C ILE A 176 -16.45 -3.47 -5.06
N THR A 177 -15.47 -4.19 -4.50
CA THR A 177 -15.75 -5.28 -3.56
C THR A 177 -16.44 -4.81 -2.28
N ALA A 178 -16.15 -3.59 -1.83
CA ALA A 178 -16.84 -2.98 -0.71
C ALA A 178 -18.27 -2.47 -1.06
N SER A 179 -18.53 -2.24 -2.36
CA SER A 179 -19.82 -1.71 -2.86
C SER A 179 -20.68 -2.76 -3.55
N MET A 180 -20.21 -4.02 -3.68
CA MET A 180 -20.92 -5.07 -4.41
C MET A 180 -22.32 -5.36 -3.84
N GLU A 181 -22.53 -5.26 -2.53
CA GLU A 181 -23.86 -5.40 -1.92
C GLU A 181 -24.80 -4.31 -2.44
N GLY A 182 -24.36 -3.05 -2.45
CA GLY A 182 -25.16 -1.93 -2.97
C GLY A 182 -25.37 -1.97 -4.49
N ILE A 183 -24.41 -2.49 -5.26
CA ILE A 183 -24.54 -2.64 -6.72
C ILE A 183 -25.56 -3.74 -7.05
N ASN A 184 -25.55 -4.87 -6.33
CA ASN A 184 -26.52 -5.93 -6.52
C ASN A 184 -27.94 -5.48 -6.15
N GLU A 185 -28.12 -4.74 -5.05
CA GLU A 185 -29.44 -4.16 -4.70
C GLU A 185 -29.95 -3.20 -5.79
N TYR A 186 -29.06 -2.42 -6.42
CA TYR A 186 -29.45 -1.51 -7.50
C TYR A 186 -29.81 -2.26 -8.79
N MET A 187 -29.08 -3.35 -9.10
CA MET A 187 -29.33 -4.19 -10.29
C MET A 187 -30.60 -5.02 -10.17
N ASP A 188 -30.98 -5.43 -8.95
CA ASP A 188 -32.24 -6.17 -8.70
C ASP A 188 -33.49 -5.26 -8.79
N CYS A 189 -33.31 -3.93 -8.83
CA CYS A 189 -34.41 -2.96 -8.94
C CYS A 189 -34.74 -2.57 -10.40
N TYR A 190 -34.00 -3.04 -11.41
CA TYR A 190 -34.19 -2.80 -12.84
C TYR A 190 -34.30 -4.09 -13.64
#